data_fe8aad38a14d9ba4f69fc0eda29d021c
#
_entry.id   fe8aad38a14d9ba4f69fc0eda29d021c
#
_cell.length_a   1.000
_cell.length_b   1.000
_cell.length_c   1.000
_cell.angle_alpha   90.00
_cell.angle_beta   90.00
_cell.angle_gamma   90.00
#
_symmetry.space_group_name_H-M   'P 1'
#
loop_
_entity.id
_entity.type
_entity.pdbx_description
1 polymer ?
#
loop_
_entity_poly.entity_id
_entity_poly.type
_entity_poly.pdbx_seq_one_letter_code
_entity_poly.pdbx_strand_id
1 'polypeptide(L)'
;MPYESSIKVGLQFKRRFWEQDEHIYGGISYTDTPISKISYPSTDYGKQGKGVLLGAYIWGPNAYEFTAMSPQMRVQKAVEYGAQIHPQYPAEFENGIAVGWHRVPWTNGCYGLWTPETREQHYKNLCQIDGRIVLAGEHASYIPAWMEGAILSSQDAIKRLHTHIIASAKAA
;
A
#
# COMPACT_ATOMS: atom_id res chain seq x y z
N MET A 1 -2.98 18.30 -1.63
CA MET A 1 -2.76 17.15 -0.75
C MET A 1 -1.57 16.35 -1.27
N PRO A 2 -0.50 16.20 -0.51
CA PRO A 2 0.62 15.36 -0.91
C PRO A 2 0.25 13.87 -0.88
N TYR A 3 1.05 13.06 -1.60
CA TYR A 3 0.94 11.61 -1.59
C TYR A 3 2.06 11.00 -0.78
N GLU A 4 1.79 9.92 -0.06
CA GLU A 4 2.82 9.13 0.58
C GLU A 4 3.57 8.28 -0.47
N SER A 5 4.88 8.19 -0.30
CA SER A 5 5.73 7.31 -1.11
C SER A 5 5.75 5.90 -0.54
N SER A 6 5.74 4.90 -1.39
CA SER A 6 5.98 3.53 -0.94
C SER A 6 6.68 2.65 -1.96
N ILE A 7 7.38 1.65 -1.43
CA ILE A 7 7.95 0.55 -2.20
C ILE A 7 7.49 -0.78 -1.61
N LYS A 8 7.13 -1.69 -2.49
CA LYS A 8 6.93 -3.10 -2.16
C LYS A 8 7.93 -3.94 -2.92
N VAL A 9 8.53 -4.92 -2.24
CA VAL A 9 9.43 -5.91 -2.85
C VAL A 9 8.89 -7.30 -2.56
N GLY A 10 8.40 -7.96 -3.61
CA GLY A 10 7.99 -9.36 -3.54
C GLY A 10 9.20 -10.26 -3.78
N LEU A 11 9.41 -11.26 -2.93
CA LEU A 11 10.49 -12.22 -3.01
C LEU A 11 9.94 -13.63 -3.09
N GLN A 12 10.30 -14.36 -4.14
CA GLN A 12 9.97 -15.78 -4.31
C GLN A 12 11.10 -16.66 -3.77
N PHE A 13 10.71 -17.66 -3.01
CA PHE A 13 11.60 -18.66 -2.40
C PHE A 13 11.28 -20.07 -2.88
N LYS A 14 12.27 -20.95 -2.88
CA LYS A 14 12.15 -22.36 -3.29
C LYS A 14 11.14 -23.14 -2.46
N ARG A 15 11.00 -22.77 -1.19
CA ARG A 15 10.04 -23.34 -0.25
C ARG A 15 9.51 -22.29 0.71
N ARG A 16 8.48 -22.62 1.45
CA ARG A 16 7.84 -21.76 2.45
C ARG A 16 8.54 -21.93 3.81
N PHE A 17 9.84 -21.57 3.90
CA PHE A 17 10.66 -21.75 5.09
C PHE A 17 10.09 -21.06 6.32
N TRP A 18 9.42 -19.91 6.17
CA TRP A 18 8.79 -19.20 7.30
C TRP A 18 7.69 -20.01 7.97
N GLU A 19 7.04 -20.93 7.25
CA GLU A 19 6.07 -21.86 7.80
C GLU A 19 6.74 -23.13 8.34
N GLN A 20 7.70 -23.66 7.59
CA GLN A 20 8.32 -24.96 7.86
C GLN A 20 9.33 -24.92 9.01
N ASP A 21 10.14 -23.85 9.07
CA ASP A 21 11.22 -23.70 10.05
C ASP A 21 10.83 -22.79 11.21
N GLU A 22 10.13 -21.67 10.91
CA GLU A 22 9.81 -20.62 11.89
C GLU A 22 8.37 -20.70 12.42
N HIS A 23 7.54 -21.58 11.86
CA HIS A 23 6.12 -21.75 12.22
C HIS A 23 5.29 -20.46 12.14
N ILE A 24 5.61 -19.57 11.21
CA ILE A 24 4.90 -18.30 11.01
C ILE A 24 3.70 -18.52 10.08
N TYR A 25 2.51 -18.14 10.58
CA TYR A 25 1.27 -18.09 9.82
C TYR A 25 0.81 -16.66 9.64
N GLY A 26 1.02 -16.08 8.47
CA GLY A 26 0.62 -14.70 8.19
C GLY A 26 1.30 -13.67 9.08
N GLY A 27 0.75 -12.45 9.12
CA GLY A 27 1.25 -11.38 9.96
C GLY A 27 2.42 -10.60 9.36
N ILE A 28 3.06 -9.80 10.20
CA ILE A 28 4.11 -8.85 9.81
C ILE A 28 5.22 -8.84 10.84
N SER A 29 6.47 -9.01 10.38
CA SER A 29 7.66 -8.67 11.16
C SER A 29 8.05 -7.22 10.91
N TYR A 30 8.17 -6.44 11.96
CA TYR A 30 8.69 -5.08 11.92
C TYR A 30 10.19 -5.09 12.20
N THR A 31 10.94 -4.25 11.50
CA THR A 31 12.39 -4.17 11.63
C THR A 31 12.85 -2.71 11.58
N ASP A 32 13.96 -2.42 12.22
CA ASP A 32 14.67 -1.15 12.17
C ASP A 32 15.56 -1.00 10.92
N THR A 33 15.69 -2.06 10.12
CA THR A 33 16.40 -2.00 8.84
C THR A 33 15.58 -1.22 7.80
N PRO A 34 16.21 -0.72 6.72
CA PRO A 34 15.53 0.05 5.67
C PRO A 34 14.34 -0.64 4.99
N ILE A 35 14.23 -1.97 5.04
CA ILE A 35 13.06 -2.71 4.49
C ILE A 35 11.80 -2.51 5.32
N SER A 36 11.91 -2.02 6.54
CA SER A 36 10.87 -1.67 7.51
C SER A 36 9.98 -2.84 7.94
N LYS A 37 9.49 -3.65 7.01
CA LYS A 37 8.53 -4.74 7.29
C LYS A 37 8.69 -5.90 6.32
N ILE A 38 8.50 -7.11 6.85
CA ILE A 38 8.27 -8.33 6.08
C ILE A 38 6.85 -8.78 6.35
N SER A 39 6.05 -9.04 5.31
CA SER A 39 4.70 -9.56 5.47
C SER A 39 4.62 -10.98 4.94
N TYR A 40 4.02 -11.85 5.76
CA TYR A 40 3.89 -13.27 5.46
C TYR A 40 2.49 -13.57 4.93
N PRO A 41 2.34 -14.39 3.87
CA PRO A 41 1.02 -14.77 3.39
C PRO A 41 0.33 -15.71 4.37
N SER A 42 -0.98 -15.54 4.54
CA SER A 42 -1.84 -16.49 5.27
C SER A 42 -2.52 -17.49 4.33
N THR A 43 -2.42 -17.25 3.02
CA THR A 43 -2.99 -18.14 2.00
C THR A 43 -2.08 -19.33 1.73
N ASP A 44 -2.67 -20.45 1.35
CA ASP A 44 -1.96 -21.69 1.02
C ASP A 44 -1.07 -22.23 2.15
N TYR A 45 -1.44 -22.02 3.40
CA TYR A 45 -0.68 -22.49 4.56
C TYR A 45 -0.48 -24.01 4.53
N GLY A 46 0.75 -24.44 4.80
CA GLY A 46 1.13 -25.85 4.77
C GLY A 46 1.36 -26.43 3.35
N LYS A 47 1.14 -25.63 2.30
CA LYS A 47 1.37 -26.07 0.92
C LYS A 47 2.87 -26.27 0.65
N GLN A 48 3.20 -27.36 0.00
CA GLN A 48 4.58 -27.65 -0.38
C GLN A 48 5.01 -26.85 -1.62
N GLY A 49 6.33 -26.63 -1.74
CA GLY A 49 6.93 -25.95 -2.88
C GLY A 49 7.10 -24.44 -2.68
N LYS A 50 7.20 -23.73 -3.78
CA LYS A 50 7.55 -22.30 -3.80
C LYS A 50 6.53 -21.44 -3.06
N GLY A 51 7.04 -20.35 -2.47
CA GLY A 51 6.22 -19.33 -1.85
C GLY A 51 6.73 -17.93 -2.10
N VAL A 52 5.88 -16.94 -1.89
CA VAL A 52 6.23 -15.52 -2.05
C VAL A 52 5.98 -14.79 -0.73
N LEU A 53 6.99 -14.05 -0.28
CA LEU A 53 6.89 -13.06 0.78
C LEU A 53 6.81 -11.65 0.21
N LEU A 54 6.16 -10.75 0.91
CA LEU A 54 6.41 -9.34 0.77
C LEU A 54 7.65 -9.02 1.63
N GLY A 55 8.84 -9.13 1.00
CA GLY A 55 10.14 -9.05 1.66
C GLY A 55 10.55 -7.63 2.06
N ALA A 56 9.86 -6.61 1.55
CA ALA A 56 9.98 -5.24 2.00
C ALA A 56 8.67 -4.48 1.77
N TYR A 57 8.24 -3.73 2.78
CA TYR A 57 7.15 -2.77 2.64
C TYR A 57 7.57 -1.47 3.30
N ILE A 58 7.95 -0.52 2.49
CA ILE A 58 8.70 0.68 2.86
C ILE A 58 7.87 1.92 2.56
N TRP A 59 7.89 2.90 3.47
CA TRP A 59 7.29 4.22 3.31
C TRP A 59 8.26 5.33 3.64
N GLY A 60 7.92 6.56 3.20
CA GLY A 60 8.65 7.77 3.56
C GLY A 60 10.10 7.80 3.10
N PRO A 61 11.03 8.29 3.92
CA PRO A 61 12.43 8.49 3.52
C PRO A 61 13.12 7.24 2.98
N ASN A 62 12.90 6.09 3.61
CA ASN A 62 13.49 4.82 3.14
C ASN A 62 12.96 4.41 1.76
N ALA A 63 11.73 4.79 1.40
CA ALA A 63 11.19 4.54 0.07
C ALA A 63 11.93 5.36 -0.99
N TYR A 64 12.35 6.59 -0.69
CA TYR A 64 13.16 7.39 -1.60
C TYR A 64 14.57 6.81 -1.77
N GLU A 65 15.20 6.34 -0.68
CA GLU A 65 16.49 5.66 -0.74
C GLU A 65 16.43 4.45 -1.68
N PHE A 66 15.45 3.58 -1.47
CA PHE A 66 15.25 2.42 -2.35
C PHE A 66 14.91 2.82 -3.78
N THR A 67 14.22 3.94 -4.00
CA THR A 67 13.89 4.42 -5.34
C THR A 67 15.13 4.85 -6.13
N ALA A 68 16.17 5.34 -5.46
CA ALA A 68 17.43 5.69 -6.10
C ALA A 68 18.19 4.48 -6.67
N MET A 69 17.85 3.26 -6.22
CA MET A 69 18.44 2.02 -6.69
C MET A 69 17.73 1.49 -7.94
N SER A 70 18.41 0.68 -8.75
CA SER A 70 17.77 -0.10 -9.81
C SER A 70 16.79 -1.13 -9.21
N PRO A 71 15.77 -1.59 -9.96
CA PRO A 71 14.87 -2.63 -9.47
C PRO A 71 15.59 -3.89 -8.96
N GLN A 72 16.65 -4.29 -9.65
CA GLN A 72 17.48 -5.42 -9.27
C GLN A 72 18.20 -5.20 -7.93
N MET A 73 18.79 -4.01 -7.75
CA MET A 73 19.43 -3.65 -6.49
C MET A 73 18.45 -3.60 -5.32
N ARG A 74 17.21 -3.14 -5.54
CA ARG A 74 16.16 -3.17 -4.50
C ARG A 74 15.88 -4.58 -4.03
N VAL A 75 15.77 -5.53 -4.97
CA VAL A 75 15.57 -6.95 -4.66
C VAL A 75 16.76 -7.50 -3.89
N GLN A 76 18.00 -7.24 -4.33
CA GLN A 76 19.22 -7.69 -3.64
C GLN A 76 19.29 -7.13 -2.21
N LYS A 77 19.00 -5.84 -2.02
CA LYS A 77 18.97 -5.22 -0.69
C LYS A 77 17.86 -5.78 0.20
N ALA A 78 16.70 -6.08 -0.36
CA ALA A 78 15.65 -6.72 0.41
C ALA A 78 16.04 -8.14 0.87
N VAL A 79 16.77 -8.89 0.06
CA VAL A 79 17.34 -10.20 0.45
C VAL A 79 18.42 -10.02 1.52
N GLU A 80 19.34 -9.06 1.35
CA GLU A 80 20.43 -8.79 2.28
C GLU A 80 19.90 -8.40 3.69
N TYR A 81 18.95 -7.47 3.77
CA TYR A 81 18.35 -7.09 5.04
C TYR A 81 17.45 -8.18 5.62
N GLY A 82 16.70 -8.86 4.75
CA GLY A 82 15.84 -9.97 5.18
C GLY A 82 16.64 -11.14 5.78
N ALA A 83 17.88 -11.37 5.30
CA ALA A 83 18.77 -12.39 5.83
C ALA A 83 19.22 -12.13 7.27
N GLN A 84 19.16 -10.89 7.75
CA GLN A 84 19.45 -10.56 9.15
C GLN A 84 18.34 -11.04 10.11
N ILE A 85 17.14 -11.25 9.56
CA ILE A 85 15.96 -11.74 10.30
C ILE A 85 15.77 -13.23 10.06
N HIS A 86 15.88 -13.64 8.80
CA HIS A 86 15.73 -15.02 8.37
C HIS A 86 17.01 -15.48 7.64
N PRO A 87 17.92 -16.18 8.30
CA PRO A 87 19.18 -16.64 7.70
C PRO A 87 19.00 -17.54 6.46
N GLN A 88 17.81 -18.10 6.27
CA GLN A 88 17.47 -18.93 5.12
C GLN A 88 17.39 -18.15 3.79
N TYR A 89 17.20 -16.82 3.82
CA TYR A 89 16.97 -16.00 2.63
C TYR A 89 17.96 -16.27 1.48
N PRO A 90 19.29 -16.19 1.68
CA PRO A 90 20.22 -16.37 0.56
C PRO A 90 20.17 -17.75 -0.08
N ALA A 91 19.92 -18.80 0.70
CA ALA A 91 19.89 -20.18 0.21
C ALA A 91 18.58 -20.52 -0.51
N GLU A 92 17.47 -19.94 -0.05
CA GLU A 92 16.12 -20.23 -0.53
C GLU A 92 15.63 -19.26 -1.60
N PHE A 93 16.23 -18.07 -1.74
CA PHE A 93 15.83 -17.05 -2.70
C PHE A 93 15.97 -17.55 -4.15
N GLU A 94 14.95 -17.28 -4.96
CA GLU A 94 14.96 -17.59 -6.40
C GLU A 94 14.78 -16.34 -7.28
N ASN A 95 13.80 -15.51 -6.96
CA ASN A 95 13.42 -14.38 -7.82
C ASN A 95 12.74 -13.29 -7.00
N GLY A 96 12.68 -12.07 -7.55
CA GLY A 96 11.99 -10.97 -6.90
C GLY A 96 11.59 -9.85 -7.85
N ILE A 97 10.63 -9.06 -7.42
CA ILE A 97 10.15 -7.87 -8.11
C ILE A 97 10.02 -6.71 -7.13
N ALA A 98 10.41 -5.52 -7.55
CA ALA A 98 10.30 -4.30 -6.76
C ALA A 98 9.47 -3.25 -7.48
N VAL A 99 8.46 -2.71 -6.79
CA VAL A 99 7.57 -1.67 -7.32
C VAL A 99 7.64 -0.44 -6.41
N GLY A 100 8.12 0.68 -6.95
CA GLY A 100 8.02 2.00 -6.33
C GLY A 100 6.74 2.69 -6.78
N TRP A 101 5.70 2.68 -5.94
CA TRP A 101 4.35 3.12 -6.32
C TRP A 101 4.28 4.60 -6.70
N HIS A 102 5.09 5.46 -6.10
CA HIS A 102 5.19 6.88 -6.45
C HIS A 102 5.87 7.15 -7.80
N ARG A 103 6.43 6.11 -8.45
CA ARG A 103 7.00 6.16 -9.80
C ARG A 103 6.10 5.52 -10.85
N VAL A 104 5.00 4.91 -10.44
CA VAL A 104 4.02 4.33 -11.37
C VAL A 104 3.17 5.46 -11.95
N PRO A 105 3.10 5.62 -13.27
CA PRO A 105 2.26 6.62 -13.92
C PRO A 105 0.81 6.53 -13.45
N TRP A 106 0.17 7.69 -13.23
CA TRP A 106 -1.22 7.84 -12.77
C TRP A 106 -1.48 7.43 -11.32
N THR A 107 -0.59 6.63 -10.71
CA THR A 107 -0.66 6.30 -9.28
C THR A 107 0.03 7.37 -8.44
N ASN A 108 1.28 7.72 -8.78
CA ASN A 108 2.08 8.79 -8.20
C ASN A 108 2.27 8.74 -6.66
N GLY A 109 1.92 7.66 -6.03
CA GLY A 109 1.99 7.48 -4.58
C GLY A 109 1.26 6.24 -4.12
N CYS A 110 1.06 6.08 -2.82
CA CYS A 110 0.30 4.95 -2.27
C CYS A 110 -1.02 5.36 -1.62
N TYR A 111 -1.09 6.56 -1.06
CA TYR A 111 -2.34 7.15 -0.54
C TYR A 111 -2.16 8.66 -0.31
N GLY A 112 -3.28 9.36 -0.13
CA GLY A 112 -3.29 10.80 0.17
C GLY A 112 -2.95 11.09 1.62
N LEU A 113 -1.97 11.96 1.84
CA LEU A 113 -1.55 12.39 3.17
C LEU A 113 -2.42 13.56 3.66
N TRP A 114 -3.35 13.25 4.54
CA TRP A 114 -4.08 14.25 5.29
C TRP A 114 -3.41 14.50 6.63
N THR A 115 -3.02 15.75 6.91
CA THR A 115 -2.77 16.18 8.29
C THR A 115 -4.08 16.65 8.93
N PRO A 116 -4.18 16.73 10.29
CA PRO A 116 -5.34 17.30 10.94
C PRO A 116 -5.69 18.69 10.39
N GLU A 117 -4.70 19.55 10.22
CA GLU A 117 -4.86 20.94 9.74
C GLU A 117 -5.37 20.98 8.30
N THR A 118 -4.76 20.22 7.38
CA THR A 118 -5.19 20.21 5.97
C THR A 118 -6.56 19.57 5.81
N ARG A 119 -6.91 18.61 6.66
CA ARG A 119 -8.24 18.01 6.69
C ARG A 119 -9.30 19.03 7.14
N GLU A 120 -9.05 19.74 8.21
CA GLU A 120 -9.94 20.79 8.72
C GLU A 120 -10.19 21.87 7.67
N GLN A 121 -9.13 22.33 7.00
CA GLN A 121 -9.20 23.42 6.03
C GLN A 121 -9.83 23.02 4.69
N HIS A 122 -9.59 21.80 4.21
CA HIS A 122 -9.85 21.47 2.80
C HIS A 122 -10.78 20.26 2.58
N TYR A 123 -10.95 19.36 3.55
CA TYR A 123 -11.70 18.12 3.34
C TYR A 123 -13.17 18.38 2.97
N LYS A 124 -13.83 19.29 3.67
CA LYS A 124 -15.21 19.66 3.40
C LYS A 124 -15.39 20.20 1.98
N ASN A 125 -14.44 21.02 1.53
CA ASN A 125 -14.43 21.58 0.18
C ASN A 125 -14.22 20.50 -0.88
N LEU A 126 -13.27 19.59 -0.64
CA LEU A 126 -13.00 18.47 -1.54
C LEU A 126 -14.23 17.57 -1.74
N CYS A 127 -15.04 17.41 -0.71
CA CYS A 127 -16.24 16.57 -0.73
C CYS A 127 -17.48 17.26 -1.28
N GLN A 128 -17.45 18.57 -1.59
CA GLN A 128 -18.62 19.29 -2.14
C GLN A 128 -18.89 18.87 -3.60
N ILE A 129 -20.14 19.08 -4.00
CA ILE A 129 -20.53 19.06 -5.41
C ILE A 129 -20.19 20.42 -5.99
N ASP A 130 -19.36 20.46 -7.02
CA ASP A 130 -18.99 21.66 -7.75
C ASP A 130 -19.58 21.61 -9.16
N GLY A 131 -20.69 22.31 -9.37
CA GLY A 131 -21.43 22.27 -10.61
C GLY A 131 -21.86 20.84 -10.98
N ARG A 132 -21.16 20.23 -11.93
CA ARG A 132 -21.41 18.86 -12.40
C ARG A 132 -20.34 17.86 -11.96
N ILE A 133 -19.46 18.25 -11.05
CA ILE A 133 -18.33 17.44 -10.59
C ILE A 133 -18.59 17.04 -9.13
N VAL A 134 -18.39 15.77 -8.85
CA VAL A 134 -18.34 15.22 -7.49
C VAL A 134 -17.15 14.28 -7.38
N LEU A 135 -16.38 14.42 -6.32
CA LEU A 135 -15.23 13.57 -6.03
C LEU A 135 -15.63 12.47 -5.05
N ALA A 136 -15.10 11.30 -5.28
CA ALA A 136 -15.28 10.12 -4.45
C ALA A 136 -14.00 9.29 -4.42
N GLY A 137 -13.89 8.38 -3.47
CA GLY A 137 -12.74 7.49 -3.36
C GLY A 137 -11.85 7.80 -2.17
N GLU A 138 -10.65 7.25 -2.17
CA GLU A 138 -9.72 7.28 -1.04
C GLU A 138 -9.42 8.70 -0.56
N HIS A 139 -9.16 9.62 -1.49
CA HIS A 139 -8.81 11.01 -1.17
C HIS A 139 -9.95 11.79 -0.48
N ALA A 140 -11.19 11.46 -0.82
CA ALA A 140 -12.41 12.03 -0.23
C ALA A 140 -12.96 11.15 0.90
N SER A 141 -12.09 10.43 1.61
CA SER A 141 -12.47 9.50 2.69
C SER A 141 -11.95 9.96 4.06
N TYR A 142 -12.72 9.66 5.10
CA TYR A 142 -12.27 9.78 6.49
C TYR A 142 -11.31 8.64 6.90
N ILE A 143 -11.28 7.53 6.14
CA ILE A 143 -10.42 6.38 6.37
C ILE A 143 -9.44 6.29 5.20
N PRO A 144 -8.39 7.15 5.16
CA PRO A 144 -7.41 7.12 4.08
C PRO A 144 -6.60 5.83 4.09
N ALA A 145 -6.03 5.48 2.93
CA ALA A 145 -5.21 4.28 2.73
C ALA A 145 -5.95 2.94 2.84
N TRP A 146 -7.28 2.92 2.99
CA TRP A 146 -8.08 1.71 3.08
C TRP A 146 -9.14 1.63 1.98
N MET A 147 -9.34 0.41 1.45
CA MET A 147 -10.40 0.15 0.46
C MET A 147 -11.78 0.49 1.02
N GLU A 148 -12.04 0.16 2.28
CA GLU A 148 -13.30 0.50 2.97
C GLU A 148 -13.59 2.00 2.93
N GLY A 149 -12.58 2.82 3.20
CA GLY A 149 -12.73 4.27 3.12
C GLY A 149 -13.13 4.74 1.72
N ALA A 150 -12.53 4.18 0.67
CA ALA A 150 -12.88 4.50 -0.70
C ALA A 150 -14.33 4.10 -1.04
N ILE A 151 -14.78 2.95 -0.58
CA ILE A 151 -16.16 2.46 -0.78
C ILE A 151 -17.18 3.37 -0.05
N LEU A 152 -16.95 3.66 1.23
CA LEU A 152 -17.82 4.52 2.02
C LEU A 152 -17.91 5.95 1.44
N SER A 153 -16.78 6.51 1.00
CA SER A 153 -16.74 7.80 0.33
C SER A 153 -17.56 7.80 -0.96
N SER A 154 -17.48 6.73 -1.74
CA SER A 154 -18.24 6.59 -3.00
C SER A 154 -19.75 6.49 -2.73
N GLN A 155 -20.17 5.74 -1.75
CA GLN A 155 -21.57 5.64 -1.33
C GLN A 155 -22.11 7.00 -0.87
N ASP A 156 -21.34 7.73 -0.07
CA ASP A 156 -21.73 9.08 0.40
C ASP A 156 -21.83 10.06 -0.77
N ALA A 157 -20.87 10.05 -1.69
CA ALA A 157 -20.89 10.90 -2.88
C ALA A 157 -22.15 10.66 -3.75
N ILE A 158 -22.54 9.41 -3.96
CA ILE A 158 -23.76 9.05 -4.70
C ILE A 158 -25.02 9.54 -3.98
N LYS A 159 -25.10 9.39 -2.66
CA LYS A 159 -26.23 9.89 -1.87
C LYS A 159 -26.38 11.43 -1.99
N ARG A 160 -25.26 12.15 -1.88
CA ARG A 160 -25.24 13.61 -2.02
C ARG A 160 -25.65 14.04 -3.44
N LEU A 161 -25.12 13.37 -4.47
CA LEU A 161 -25.46 13.64 -5.85
C LEU A 161 -26.96 13.40 -6.12
N HIS A 162 -27.50 12.28 -5.65
CA HIS A 162 -28.92 11.94 -5.79
C HIS A 162 -29.81 13.02 -5.14
N THR A 163 -29.50 13.40 -3.91
CA THR A 163 -30.24 14.49 -3.19
C THR A 163 -30.18 15.80 -3.97
N HIS A 164 -29.01 16.16 -4.49
CA HIS A 164 -28.82 17.39 -5.27
C HIS A 164 -29.68 17.40 -6.55
N ILE A 165 -29.70 16.29 -7.30
CA ILE A 165 -30.47 16.16 -8.54
C ILE A 165 -31.96 16.29 -8.25
N ILE A 166 -32.49 15.62 -7.22
CA ILE A 166 -33.91 15.70 -6.87
C ILE A 166 -34.29 17.14 -6.43
N ALA A 167 -33.45 17.79 -5.65
CA ALA A 167 -33.69 19.18 -5.25
C ALA A 167 -33.71 20.13 -6.45
N SER A 168 -32.78 19.98 -7.37
CA SER A 168 -32.71 20.80 -8.60
C SER A 168 -33.90 20.57 -9.52
N ALA A 169 -34.38 19.34 -9.66
CA ALA A 169 -35.55 19.00 -10.47
C ALA A 169 -36.88 19.54 -9.89
N LYS A 170 -36.94 19.79 -8.57
CA LYS A 170 -38.11 20.40 -7.93
C LYS A 170 -38.11 21.93 -8.01
N ALA A 171 -36.99 22.54 -8.31
CA ALA A 171 -36.82 23.98 -8.42
C ALA A 171 -36.94 24.52 -9.85
N ALA A 172 -36.97 23.62 -10.84
CA ALA A 172 -37.16 23.90 -12.26
C ALA A 172 -38.64 23.75 -12.64
#